data_2bf5ea11c06dd7b65a57ffaa0c4c5308
#
_entry.id   2bf5ea11c06dd7b65a57ffaa0c4c5308
#
_cell.length_a   1.000
_cell.length_b   1.000
_cell.length_c   1.000
_cell.angle_alpha   90.00
_cell.angle_beta   90.00
_cell.angle_gamma   90.00
#
_symmetry.space_group_name_H-M   'P 1'
#
loop_
_entity.id
_entity.type
_entity.pdbx_description
1 polymer ?
#
loop_
_entity_poly.entity_id
_entity_poly.type
_entity_poly.pdbx_seq_one_letter_code
_entity_poly.pdbx_strand_id
1 'polypeptide(L)'
;MAEIQQEICPITEDDLFIILDHTNARFEYPIHCHPEYEINVVLGTSGTRVVGDFEESFEGMDLVMVGPYVPHVWKAGNESNHVMTIQFSGDLINFQIMHKRLFMPIRQLLADSVQGLHFYGPETERIKDEIVELTRIQGFQAATKFLNILNLLAYAPRRKLVSSIHESESLVNSSKSRRISKACRFIEENILHKISLAEVAALVNMSESAFSHFFKKKTGISFITYVNNLRVAKACDLLASTSLSASEICYDCGFNNKSNFIRIFTKRKNMTPIEYRNYITQLLIKY
;
A
#
# COMPACT_ATOMS: atom_id res chain seq x y z
N MET A 1 8.48 -7.83 -23.85
CA MET A 1 7.91 -7.83 -22.47
C MET A 1 6.78 -6.83 -22.46
N ALA A 2 5.59 -7.22 -21.99
CA ALA A 2 4.48 -6.28 -21.83
C ALA A 2 4.90 -5.17 -20.87
N GLU A 3 4.50 -3.93 -21.16
CA GLU A 3 4.80 -2.79 -20.29
C GLU A 3 3.94 -2.91 -19.04
N ILE A 4 4.58 -2.91 -17.85
CA ILE A 4 3.87 -2.97 -16.58
C ILE A 4 3.29 -1.59 -16.31
N GLN A 5 1.97 -1.51 -16.21
CA GLN A 5 1.26 -0.27 -15.90
C GLN A 5 1.23 -0.04 -14.39
N GLN A 6 1.23 1.22 -13.98
CA GLN A 6 0.98 1.58 -12.59
C GLN A 6 -0.51 1.89 -12.41
N GLU A 7 -1.18 1.10 -11.60
CA GLU A 7 -2.56 1.36 -11.21
C GLU A 7 -2.61 2.46 -10.15
N ILE A 8 -3.66 3.26 -10.21
CA ILE A 8 -3.98 4.26 -9.17
C ILE A 8 -5.16 3.71 -8.38
N CYS A 9 -4.86 3.16 -7.21
CA CYS A 9 -5.89 2.70 -6.30
C CYS A 9 -6.70 3.88 -5.75
N PRO A 10 -8.01 3.79 -5.64
CA PRO A 10 -8.87 4.88 -5.14
C PRO A 10 -8.82 5.06 -3.61
N ILE A 11 -7.89 4.40 -2.93
CA ILE A 11 -7.69 4.51 -1.48
C ILE A 11 -7.16 5.89 -1.10
N THR A 12 -7.70 6.47 -0.03
CA THR A 12 -7.27 7.75 0.54
C THR A 12 -6.53 7.54 1.86
N GLU A 13 -5.92 8.60 2.40
CA GLU A 13 -5.24 8.56 3.71
C GLU A 13 -6.20 8.33 4.89
N ASP A 14 -7.50 8.56 4.69
CA ASP A 14 -8.54 8.37 5.70
C ASP A 14 -9.10 6.93 5.68
N ASP A 15 -8.76 6.14 4.67
CA ASP A 15 -9.25 4.77 4.51
C ASP A 15 -8.27 3.76 5.13
N LEU A 16 -8.77 2.87 5.99
CA LEU A 16 -8.01 1.74 6.49
C LEU A 16 -7.81 0.69 5.37
N PHE A 17 -8.83 0.48 4.57
CA PHE A 17 -8.86 -0.36 3.38
C PHE A 17 -10.03 0.04 2.49
N ILE A 18 -9.99 -0.38 1.24
CA ILE A 18 -11.15 -0.37 0.34
C ILE A 18 -11.45 -1.81 -0.09
N ILE A 19 -12.71 -2.07 -0.39
CA ILE A 19 -13.12 -3.34 -0.97
C ILE A 19 -13.88 -3.08 -2.26
N LEU A 20 -13.44 -3.74 -3.33
CA LEU A 20 -14.07 -3.74 -4.64
C LEU A 20 -14.76 -5.09 -4.82
N ASP A 21 -16.02 -5.04 -5.21
CA ASP A 21 -16.88 -6.23 -5.36
C ASP A 21 -17.51 -6.22 -6.76
N HIS A 22 -17.03 -7.10 -7.63
CA HIS A 22 -17.40 -7.14 -9.04
C HIS A 22 -17.94 -8.52 -9.44
N THR A 23 -19.24 -8.60 -9.70
CA THR A 23 -19.85 -9.75 -10.39
C THR A 23 -19.69 -9.59 -11.91
N ASN A 24 -19.34 -10.68 -12.60
CA ASN A 24 -19.05 -10.68 -14.04
C ASN A 24 -17.93 -9.70 -14.43
N ALA A 25 -16.85 -9.69 -13.65
CA ALA A 25 -15.67 -8.88 -13.92
C ALA A 25 -15.06 -9.24 -15.29
N ARG A 26 -14.57 -8.23 -16.00
CA ARG A 26 -13.82 -8.41 -17.24
C ARG A 26 -12.34 -8.40 -16.94
N PHE A 27 -11.64 -9.46 -17.32
CA PHE A 27 -10.19 -9.60 -17.13
C PHE A 27 -9.39 -8.95 -18.27
N GLU A 28 -9.73 -7.70 -18.60
CA GLU A 28 -9.09 -6.95 -19.68
C GLU A 28 -7.95 -6.04 -19.19
N TYR A 29 -7.73 -6.00 -17.87
CA TYR A 29 -6.71 -5.13 -17.29
C TYR A 29 -5.31 -5.68 -17.59
N PRO A 30 -4.36 -4.84 -18.05
CA PRO A 30 -3.00 -5.29 -18.32
C PRO A 30 -2.25 -5.65 -17.03
N ILE A 31 -1.07 -6.27 -17.16
CA ILE A 31 -0.20 -6.47 -16.02
C ILE A 31 0.16 -5.12 -15.38
N HIS A 32 -0.09 -5.01 -14.07
CA HIS A 32 0.04 -3.75 -13.34
C HIS A 32 0.67 -3.97 -11.97
N CYS A 33 1.03 -2.89 -11.30
CA CYS A 33 1.46 -2.87 -9.90
C CYS A 33 1.05 -1.54 -9.25
N HIS A 34 0.91 -1.54 -7.95
CA HIS A 34 0.54 -0.38 -7.13
C HIS A 34 1.26 -0.43 -5.77
N PRO A 35 1.31 0.69 -5.01
CA PRO A 35 2.01 0.74 -3.71
C PRO A 35 1.26 0.09 -2.55
N GLU A 36 0.01 -0.28 -2.72
CA GLU A 36 -0.85 -0.91 -1.72
C GLU A 36 -0.60 -2.42 -1.63
N TYR A 37 -0.99 -3.02 -0.52
CA TYR A 37 -1.24 -4.46 -0.42
C TYR A 37 -2.58 -4.78 -1.06
N GLU A 38 -2.68 -5.94 -1.68
CA GLU A 38 -3.92 -6.42 -2.26
C GLU A 38 -4.22 -7.86 -1.86
N ILE A 39 -5.46 -8.14 -1.46
CA ILE A 39 -6.01 -9.47 -1.31
C ILE A 39 -7.06 -9.63 -2.40
N ASN A 40 -6.88 -10.60 -3.28
CA ASN A 40 -7.76 -10.86 -4.40
C ASN A 40 -8.40 -12.24 -4.28
N VAL A 41 -9.73 -12.29 -4.41
CA VAL A 41 -10.52 -13.51 -4.45
C VAL A 41 -11.25 -13.58 -5.78
N VAL A 42 -10.94 -14.56 -6.59
CA VAL A 42 -11.62 -14.85 -7.85
C VAL A 42 -12.43 -16.12 -7.69
N LEU A 43 -13.73 -16.08 -8.02
CA LEU A 43 -14.66 -17.18 -7.87
C LEU A 43 -15.38 -17.50 -9.18
N GLY A 44 -15.76 -18.78 -9.36
CA GLY A 44 -16.68 -19.23 -10.41
C GLY A 44 -16.11 -19.23 -11.83
N THR A 45 -14.79 -19.09 -11.99
CA THR A 45 -14.13 -19.11 -13.29
C THR A 45 -12.80 -19.85 -13.21
N SER A 46 -12.22 -20.10 -14.39
CA SER A 46 -10.89 -20.68 -14.53
C SER A 46 -10.06 -19.76 -15.43
N GLY A 47 -8.77 -19.75 -15.22
CA GLY A 47 -7.90 -18.88 -16.00
C GLY A 47 -6.43 -19.03 -15.67
N THR A 48 -5.68 -17.98 -15.97
CA THR A 48 -4.26 -17.88 -15.69
C THR A 48 -4.00 -16.64 -14.84
N ARG A 49 -3.19 -16.76 -13.83
CA ARG A 49 -2.70 -15.68 -13.00
C ARG A 49 -1.21 -15.50 -13.24
N VAL A 50 -0.76 -14.24 -13.34
CA VAL A 50 0.65 -13.88 -13.34
C VAL A 50 0.91 -13.04 -12.09
N VAL A 51 1.89 -13.42 -11.27
CA VAL A 51 2.35 -12.66 -10.10
C VAL A 51 3.87 -12.61 -10.13
N GLY A 52 4.44 -11.42 -10.26
CA GLY A 52 5.87 -11.24 -10.52
C GLY A 52 6.27 -11.84 -11.87
N ASP A 53 7.11 -12.84 -11.83
CA ASP A 53 7.58 -13.65 -12.96
C ASP A 53 6.93 -15.03 -13.03
N PHE A 54 6.01 -15.33 -12.12
CA PHE A 54 5.37 -16.63 -12.00
C PHE A 54 3.98 -16.62 -12.66
N GLU A 55 3.78 -17.51 -13.61
CA GLU A 55 2.49 -17.73 -14.29
C GLU A 55 1.94 -19.10 -13.94
N GLU A 56 0.66 -19.15 -13.57
CA GLU A 56 -0.02 -20.39 -13.17
C GLU A 56 -1.51 -20.34 -13.49
N SER A 57 -2.06 -21.49 -13.89
CA SER A 57 -3.49 -21.68 -14.06
C SER A 57 -4.20 -21.86 -12.72
N PHE A 58 -5.43 -21.38 -12.63
CA PHE A 58 -6.31 -21.59 -11.49
C PHE A 58 -7.69 -22.07 -11.97
N GLU A 59 -8.43 -22.75 -11.09
CA GLU A 59 -9.76 -23.28 -11.37
C GLU A 59 -10.66 -23.08 -10.14
N GLY A 60 -11.89 -22.59 -10.39
CA GLY A 60 -12.95 -22.42 -9.39
C GLY A 60 -12.76 -21.27 -8.44
N MET A 61 -11.83 -21.36 -7.51
CA MET A 61 -11.48 -20.29 -6.56
C MET A 61 -9.99 -20.04 -6.54
N ASP A 62 -9.61 -18.76 -6.61
CA ASP A 62 -8.23 -18.30 -6.47
C ASP A 62 -8.16 -17.23 -5.37
N LEU A 63 -7.41 -17.49 -4.31
CA LEU A 63 -7.19 -16.56 -3.20
C LEU A 63 -5.70 -16.23 -3.13
N VAL A 64 -5.37 -14.97 -3.44
CA VAL A 64 -3.99 -14.50 -3.53
C VAL A 64 -3.84 -13.19 -2.77
N MET A 65 -2.70 -13.01 -2.14
CA MET A 65 -2.27 -11.74 -1.58
C MET A 65 -0.97 -11.29 -2.23
N VAL A 66 -0.93 -10.06 -2.71
CA VAL A 66 0.28 -9.41 -3.25
C VAL A 66 0.68 -8.23 -2.38
N GLY A 67 1.98 -8.06 -2.23
CA GLY A 67 2.56 -6.93 -1.54
C GLY A 67 2.79 -5.73 -2.46
N PRO A 68 3.22 -4.60 -1.91
CA PRO A 68 3.48 -3.39 -2.67
C PRO A 68 4.42 -3.61 -3.86
N TYR A 69 4.02 -3.03 -5.00
CA TYR A 69 4.80 -3.05 -6.24
C TYR A 69 5.07 -4.44 -6.83
N VAL A 70 4.39 -5.49 -6.39
CA VAL A 70 4.44 -6.81 -7.04
C VAL A 70 3.61 -6.74 -8.31
N PRO A 71 4.18 -6.95 -9.50
CA PRO A 71 3.42 -6.98 -10.75
C PRO A 71 2.45 -8.15 -10.75
N HIS A 72 1.19 -7.91 -11.14
CA HIS A 72 0.19 -8.97 -11.16
C HIS A 72 -0.89 -8.72 -12.22
N VAL A 73 -1.54 -9.81 -12.62
CA VAL A 73 -2.72 -9.80 -13.51
C VAL A 73 -3.42 -11.15 -13.45
N TRP A 74 -4.75 -11.13 -13.57
CA TRP A 74 -5.57 -12.30 -13.82
C TRP A 74 -6.11 -12.26 -15.25
N LYS A 75 -6.11 -13.39 -15.93
CA LYS A 75 -6.66 -13.60 -17.26
C LYS A 75 -7.62 -14.79 -17.17
N ALA A 76 -8.89 -14.55 -17.30
CA ALA A 76 -9.90 -15.59 -17.23
C ALA A 76 -10.93 -15.43 -18.35
N GLY A 77 -11.73 -16.48 -18.57
CA GLY A 77 -12.85 -16.42 -19.51
C GLY A 77 -13.97 -15.51 -19.00
N ASN A 78 -14.84 -15.07 -19.93
CA ASN A 78 -15.97 -14.18 -19.62
C ASN A 78 -17.18 -14.94 -19.04
N GLU A 79 -16.96 -16.07 -18.38
CA GLU A 79 -18.02 -16.82 -17.72
C GLU A 79 -18.48 -16.11 -16.45
N SER A 80 -19.59 -16.52 -15.88
CA SER A 80 -20.09 -16.02 -14.61
C SER A 80 -19.00 -16.11 -13.55
N ASN A 81 -18.46 -14.98 -13.14
CA ASN A 81 -17.41 -14.89 -12.13
C ASN A 81 -17.75 -13.84 -11.07
N HIS A 82 -17.07 -13.91 -9.95
CA HIS A 82 -17.16 -12.93 -8.88
C HIS A 82 -15.75 -12.62 -8.36
N VAL A 83 -15.35 -11.38 -8.46
CA VAL A 83 -14.03 -10.90 -8.04
C VAL A 83 -14.19 -9.92 -6.89
N MET A 84 -13.57 -10.21 -5.78
CA MET A 84 -13.50 -9.32 -4.61
C MET A 84 -12.04 -8.96 -4.37
N THR A 85 -11.76 -7.67 -4.32
CA THR A 85 -10.41 -7.15 -4.12
C THR A 85 -10.38 -6.24 -2.91
N ILE A 86 -9.54 -6.55 -1.92
CA ILE A 86 -9.28 -5.67 -0.77
C ILE A 86 -7.92 -5.03 -1.00
N GLN A 87 -7.89 -3.69 -1.08
CA GLN A 87 -6.65 -2.92 -1.14
C GLN A 87 -6.46 -2.10 0.13
N PHE A 88 -5.24 -2.05 0.65
CA PHE A 88 -4.92 -1.29 1.86
C PHE A 88 -3.49 -0.77 1.87
N SER A 89 -3.30 0.38 2.52
CA SER A 89 -2.00 1.05 2.57
C SER A 89 -0.96 0.27 3.38
N GLY A 90 0.30 0.38 2.96
CA GLY A 90 1.46 -0.05 3.74
C GLY A 90 1.57 0.63 5.11
N ASP A 91 0.92 1.77 5.30
CA ASP A 91 0.89 2.51 6.55
C ASP A 91 0.23 1.74 7.70
N LEU A 92 -0.56 0.71 7.40
CA LEU A 92 -1.09 -0.20 8.40
C LEU A 92 0.01 -0.74 9.33
N ILE A 93 1.21 -1.02 8.82
CA ILE A 93 2.34 -1.52 9.61
C ILE A 93 2.84 -0.47 10.61
N ASN A 94 2.69 0.81 10.29
CA ASN A 94 3.18 1.94 11.08
C ASN A 94 2.32 2.22 12.32
N PHE A 95 1.11 1.67 12.41
CA PHE A 95 0.32 1.79 13.62
C PHE A 95 1.01 1.14 14.82
N GLN A 96 1.13 1.85 15.94
CA GLN A 96 1.82 1.35 17.14
C GLN A 96 1.27 0.01 17.64
N ILE A 97 -0.03 -0.25 17.45
CA ILE A 97 -0.65 -1.51 17.82
C ILE A 97 -0.06 -2.69 17.03
N MET A 98 0.32 -2.48 15.77
CA MET A 98 0.91 -3.51 14.92
C MET A 98 2.29 -3.97 15.42
N HIS A 99 2.98 -3.17 16.25
CA HIS A 99 4.24 -3.57 16.88
C HIS A 99 4.06 -4.47 18.11
N LYS A 100 2.85 -4.64 18.60
CA LYS A 100 2.59 -5.56 19.72
C LYS A 100 2.76 -7.02 19.28
N ARG A 101 3.16 -7.87 20.24
CA ARG A 101 3.44 -9.31 19.97
C ARG A 101 2.25 -10.03 19.30
N LEU A 102 1.02 -9.66 19.65
CA LEU A 102 -0.20 -10.23 19.06
C LEU A 102 -0.30 -10.08 17.54
N PHE A 103 0.29 -9.02 16.98
CA PHE A 103 0.26 -8.73 15.55
C PHE A 103 1.49 -9.27 14.79
N MET A 104 2.40 -9.98 15.48
CA MET A 104 3.58 -10.55 14.83
C MET A 104 3.24 -11.47 13.63
N PRO A 105 2.21 -12.36 13.69
CA PRO A 105 1.83 -13.18 12.55
C PRO A 105 1.34 -12.37 11.35
N ILE A 106 0.57 -11.30 11.58
CA ILE A 106 0.10 -10.41 10.52
C ILE A 106 1.30 -9.66 9.90
N ARG A 107 2.22 -9.15 10.70
CA ARG A 107 3.45 -8.51 10.15
C ARG A 107 4.27 -9.47 9.29
N GLN A 108 4.36 -10.74 9.71
CA GLN A 108 5.05 -11.76 8.92
C GLN A 108 4.32 -12.03 7.60
N LEU A 109 2.97 -12.11 7.63
CA LEU A 109 2.14 -12.22 6.43
C LEU A 109 2.42 -11.07 5.44
N LEU A 110 2.41 -9.83 5.94
CA LEU A 110 2.68 -8.64 5.14
C LEU A 110 4.11 -8.65 4.56
N ALA A 111 5.09 -9.07 5.35
CA ALA A 111 6.47 -9.20 4.89
C ALA A 111 6.64 -10.29 3.81
N ASP A 112 5.91 -11.40 3.94
CA ASP A 112 5.96 -12.50 2.96
C ASP A 112 5.23 -12.15 1.66
N SER A 113 4.20 -11.30 1.70
CA SER A 113 3.36 -10.97 0.54
C SER A 113 4.09 -10.26 -0.60
N VAL A 114 5.27 -9.70 -0.35
CA VAL A 114 6.15 -9.15 -1.40
C VAL A 114 6.63 -10.21 -2.41
N GLN A 115 6.45 -11.49 -2.08
CA GLN A 115 6.72 -12.61 -2.97
C GLN A 115 5.42 -13.19 -3.59
N GLY A 116 4.27 -12.50 -3.42
CA GLY A 116 2.97 -13.05 -3.76
C GLY A 116 2.66 -14.32 -2.97
N LEU A 117 1.51 -14.38 -2.36
CA LEU A 117 1.07 -15.52 -1.55
C LEU A 117 -0.18 -16.12 -2.14
N HIS A 118 -0.14 -17.38 -2.50
CA HIS A 118 -1.31 -18.18 -2.88
C HIS A 118 -1.76 -19.01 -1.68
N PHE A 119 -3.02 -18.88 -1.32
CA PHE A 119 -3.64 -19.62 -0.22
C PHE A 119 -4.41 -20.83 -0.76
N TYR A 120 -4.36 -21.93 -0.03
CA TYR A 120 -5.01 -23.17 -0.40
C TYR A 120 -5.51 -23.94 0.85
N GLY A 121 -6.28 -24.99 0.61
CA GLY A 121 -6.82 -25.82 1.70
C GLY A 121 -8.20 -25.36 2.18
N PRO A 122 -8.79 -26.07 3.16
CA PRO A 122 -10.16 -25.85 3.60
C PRO A 122 -10.39 -24.49 4.27
N GLU A 123 -9.33 -23.88 4.81
CA GLU A 123 -9.40 -22.57 5.46
C GLU A 123 -9.76 -21.46 4.49
N THR A 124 -9.47 -21.63 3.18
CA THR A 124 -9.77 -20.63 2.15
C THR A 124 -11.26 -20.36 1.99
N GLU A 125 -12.10 -21.38 2.14
CA GLU A 125 -13.56 -21.24 2.12
C GLU A 125 -14.04 -20.30 3.25
N ARG A 126 -13.55 -20.52 4.46
CA ARG A 126 -13.87 -19.65 5.60
C ARG A 126 -13.40 -18.21 5.35
N ILE A 127 -12.18 -18.03 4.83
CA ILE A 127 -11.65 -16.69 4.52
C ILE A 127 -12.49 -16.00 3.45
N LYS A 128 -12.88 -16.72 2.41
CA LYS A 128 -13.81 -16.23 1.38
C LYS A 128 -15.13 -15.74 2.00
N ASP A 129 -15.73 -16.53 2.89
CA ASP A 129 -16.99 -16.16 3.55
C ASP A 129 -16.85 -14.89 4.39
N GLU A 130 -15.73 -14.72 5.11
CA GLU A 130 -15.40 -13.51 5.86
C GLU A 130 -15.23 -12.30 4.94
N ILE A 131 -14.63 -12.50 3.76
CA ILE A 131 -14.48 -11.43 2.75
C ILE A 131 -15.85 -11.07 2.14
N VAL A 132 -16.69 -12.05 1.81
CA VAL A 132 -18.08 -11.81 1.36
C VAL A 132 -18.89 -11.03 2.42
N GLU A 133 -18.74 -11.36 3.69
CA GLU A 133 -19.40 -10.61 4.75
C GLU A 133 -18.86 -9.17 4.84
N LEU A 134 -17.55 -8.98 4.66
CA LEU A 134 -16.93 -7.66 4.68
C LEU A 134 -17.52 -6.70 3.62
N THR A 135 -17.95 -7.21 2.45
CA THR A 135 -18.58 -6.35 1.41
C THR A 135 -19.92 -5.73 1.87
N ARG A 136 -20.53 -6.24 2.94
CA ARG A 136 -21.88 -5.89 3.41
C ARG A 136 -21.90 -5.06 4.69
N ILE A 137 -20.76 -4.91 5.36
CA ILE A 137 -20.66 -4.23 6.65
C ILE A 137 -19.85 -2.94 6.52
N GLN A 138 -20.06 -2.01 7.45
CA GLN A 138 -19.40 -0.70 7.46
C GLN A 138 -18.93 -0.32 8.87
N GLY A 139 -18.19 0.79 8.96
CA GLY A 139 -17.74 1.37 10.20
C GLY A 139 -16.76 0.47 10.96
N PHE A 140 -16.76 0.55 12.29
CA PHE A 140 -15.82 -0.16 13.14
C PHE A 140 -15.91 -1.69 13.01
N GLN A 141 -17.10 -2.22 12.71
CA GLN A 141 -17.28 -3.66 12.46
C GLN A 141 -16.50 -4.12 11.22
N ALA A 142 -16.48 -3.31 10.16
CA ALA A 142 -15.68 -3.61 8.98
C ALA A 142 -14.18 -3.61 9.29
N ALA A 143 -13.69 -2.66 10.11
CA ALA A 143 -12.30 -2.62 10.53
C ALA A 143 -11.89 -3.87 11.33
N THR A 144 -12.73 -4.31 12.29
CA THR A 144 -12.47 -5.53 13.06
C THR A 144 -12.53 -6.79 12.21
N LYS A 145 -13.46 -6.86 11.25
CA LYS A 145 -13.58 -7.95 10.29
C LYS A 145 -12.34 -8.02 9.39
N PHE A 146 -11.88 -6.90 8.86
CA PHE A 146 -10.65 -6.81 8.06
C PHE A 146 -9.42 -7.31 8.84
N LEU A 147 -9.23 -6.89 10.08
CA LEU A 147 -8.14 -7.38 10.92
C LEU A 147 -8.26 -8.89 11.21
N ASN A 148 -9.49 -9.41 11.36
CA ASN A 148 -9.72 -10.84 11.51
C ASN A 148 -9.37 -11.61 10.23
N ILE A 149 -9.70 -11.07 9.04
CA ILE A 149 -9.29 -11.66 7.76
C ILE A 149 -7.77 -11.73 7.66
N LEU A 150 -7.05 -10.66 7.98
CA LEU A 150 -5.58 -10.67 8.01
C LEU A 150 -5.03 -11.72 8.99
N ASN A 151 -5.66 -11.88 10.16
CA ASN A 151 -5.28 -12.89 11.14
C ASN A 151 -5.52 -14.31 10.60
N LEU A 152 -6.66 -14.57 9.96
CA LEU A 152 -6.94 -15.87 9.34
C LEU A 152 -5.92 -16.20 8.25
N LEU A 153 -5.63 -15.26 7.36
CA LEU A 153 -4.60 -15.38 6.31
C LEU A 153 -3.20 -15.65 6.91
N ALA A 154 -2.88 -15.04 8.06
CA ALA A 154 -1.59 -15.23 8.71
C ALA A 154 -1.35 -16.68 9.16
N TYR A 155 -2.41 -17.45 9.43
CA TYR A 155 -2.33 -18.86 9.85
C TYR A 155 -2.75 -19.85 8.78
N ALA A 156 -3.35 -19.38 7.66
CA ALA A 156 -3.77 -20.26 6.58
C ALA A 156 -2.57 -20.88 5.85
N PRO A 157 -2.71 -22.12 5.34
CA PRO A 157 -1.75 -22.72 4.44
C PRO A 157 -1.55 -21.86 3.20
N ARG A 158 -0.30 -21.55 2.92
CA ARG A 158 0.07 -20.70 1.77
C ARG A 158 1.41 -21.08 1.19
N ARG A 159 1.61 -20.73 -0.07
CA ARG A 159 2.90 -20.82 -0.74
C ARG A 159 3.28 -19.46 -1.36
N LYS A 160 4.55 -19.17 -1.42
CA LYS A 160 5.10 -18.05 -2.14
C LYS A 160 5.07 -18.34 -3.63
N LEU A 161 4.60 -17.39 -4.43
CA LEU A 161 4.49 -17.53 -5.87
C LEU A 161 5.80 -17.17 -6.57
N VAL A 162 6.41 -16.07 -6.16
CA VAL A 162 7.69 -15.64 -6.70
C VAL A 162 8.79 -16.41 -5.97
N SER A 163 9.45 -17.32 -6.67
CA SER A 163 10.62 -17.98 -6.13
C SER A 163 11.74 -16.96 -5.97
N SER A 164 12.31 -16.93 -4.79
CA SER A 164 13.48 -16.13 -4.50
C SER A 164 14.69 -16.69 -5.20
N ILE A 165 14.79 -16.78 -6.51
CA ILE A 165 16.09 -17.09 -7.16
C ILE A 165 15.89 -17.23 -8.69
N HIS A 166 16.06 -16.14 -9.40
CA HIS A 166 17.00 -16.15 -10.50
C HIS A 166 18.13 -15.21 -10.12
N GLU A 167 19.21 -15.76 -9.60
CA GLU A 167 20.35 -15.00 -9.06
C GLU A 167 21.10 -14.15 -10.08
N SER A 168 20.85 -14.27 -11.36
CA SER A 168 21.56 -13.50 -12.38
C SER A 168 20.79 -12.30 -12.96
N GLU A 169 19.45 -12.35 -13.06
CA GLU A 169 18.63 -11.17 -13.42
C GLU A 169 18.01 -10.49 -12.21
N SER A 170 17.78 -11.23 -11.12
CA SER A 170 17.25 -10.72 -9.85
C SER A 170 18.26 -9.84 -9.12
N LEU A 171 19.58 -10.01 -9.31
CA LEU A 171 20.57 -9.10 -8.71
C LEU A 171 20.41 -7.66 -9.20
N VAL A 172 20.01 -7.42 -10.42
CA VAL A 172 19.75 -6.07 -10.93
C VAL A 172 18.39 -5.54 -10.44
N ASN A 173 17.36 -6.39 -10.38
CA ASN A 173 16.04 -5.98 -9.91
C ASN A 173 15.94 -5.97 -8.38
N SER A 174 16.54 -6.92 -7.67
CA SER A 174 16.61 -6.92 -6.21
C SER A 174 17.52 -5.80 -5.68
N SER A 175 18.58 -5.43 -6.41
CA SER A 175 19.41 -4.27 -6.06
C SER A 175 18.62 -2.97 -6.28
N LYS A 176 17.80 -2.88 -7.34
CA LYS A 176 16.90 -1.72 -7.59
C LYS A 176 15.79 -1.65 -6.56
N SER A 177 15.17 -2.78 -6.20
CA SER A 177 14.14 -2.83 -5.14
C SER A 177 14.74 -2.48 -3.78
N ARG A 178 15.88 -3.03 -3.42
CA ARG A 178 16.62 -2.67 -2.18
C ARG A 178 17.03 -1.20 -2.15
N ARG A 179 17.43 -0.62 -3.29
CA ARG A 179 17.78 0.80 -3.36
C ARG A 179 16.59 1.71 -3.10
N ILE A 180 15.42 1.43 -3.70
CA ILE A 180 14.24 2.26 -3.45
C ILE A 180 13.75 2.12 -2.00
N SER A 181 13.69 0.89 -1.46
CA SER A 181 13.32 0.66 -0.06
C SER A 181 14.29 1.34 0.92
N LYS A 182 15.60 1.30 0.63
CA LYS A 182 16.62 2.00 1.43
C LYS A 182 16.44 3.52 1.37
N ALA A 183 16.12 4.06 0.18
CA ALA A 183 15.86 5.48 0.00
C ALA A 183 14.61 5.92 0.74
N CYS A 184 13.49 5.21 0.59
CA CYS A 184 12.23 5.53 1.28
C CYS A 184 12.39 5.47 2.80
N ARG A 185 12.99 4.41 3.33
CA ARG A 185 13.27 4.28 4.77
C ARG A 185 14.10 5.45 5.30
N PHE A 186 15.19 5.81 4.61
CA PHE A 186 16.01 6.94 5.00
C PHE A 186 15.23 8.25 5.02
N ILE A 187 14.36 8.47 4.02
CA ILE A 187 13.50 9.65 3.96
C ILE A 187 12.53 9.68 5.15
N GLU A 188 11.86 8.56 5.45
CA GLU A 188 10.91 8.42 6.55
C GLU A 188 11.58 8.66 7.92
N GLU A 189 12.75 8.07 8.15
CA GLU A 189 13.52 8.24 9.40
C GLU A 189 14.05 9.68 9.60
N ASN A 190 14.25 10.42 8.51
CA ASN A 190 14.86 11.76 8.55
C ASN A 190 13.91 12.89 8.14
N ILE A 191 12.61 12.63 8.01
CA ILE A 191 11.63 13.56 7.42
C ILE A 191 11.57 14.92 8.13
N LEU A 192 11.84 14.96 9.43
CA LEU A 192 11.82 16.17 10.26
C LEU A 192 13.03 17.07 10.02
N HIS A 193 14.05 16.55 9.34
CA HIS A 193 15.28 17.26 9.04
C HIS A 193 15.32 17.69 7.57
N LYS A 194 16.34 18.51 7.25
CA LYS A 194 16.57 18.85 5.84
C LYS A 194 17.14 17.64 5.12
N ILE A 195 16.38 17.09 4.18
CA ILE A 195 16.81 15.98 3.32
C ILE A 195 17.09 16.54 1.94
N SER A 196 18.26 16.29 1.39
CA SER A 196 18.61 16.66 0.03
C SER A 196 18.56 15.47 -0.93
N LEU A 197 18.27 15.76 -2.19
CA LEU A 197 18.31 14.74 -3.26
C LEU A 197 19.71 14.09 -3.34
N ALA A 198 20.77 14.92 -3.16
CA ALA A 198 22.17 14.49 -3.19
C ALA A 198 22.46 13.43 -2.11
N GLU A 199 22.01 13.65 -0.87
CA GLU A 199 22.22 12.68 0.23
C GLU A 199 21.57 11.34 -0.06
N VAL A 200 20.32 11.35 -0.52
CA VAL A 200 19.60 10.09 -0.79
C VAL A 200 20.16 9.39 -2.02
N ALA A 201 20.56 10.14 -3.03
CA ALA A 201 21.23 9.58 -4.21
C ALA A 201 22.59 8.91 -3.83
N ALA A 202 23.39 9.57 -3.01
CA ALA A 202 24.66 9.01 -2.51
C ALA A 202 24.44 7.74 -1.67
N LEU A 203 23.40 7.71 -0.81
CA LEU A 203 23.03 6.56 0.01
C LEU A 203 22.80 5.28 -0.81
N VAL A 204 22.29 5.45 -2.04
CA VAL A 204 21.99 4.33 -2.96
C VAL A 204 23.01 4.20 -4.11
N ASN A 205 24.15 4.89 -4.00
CA ASN A 205 25.25 4.89 -4.99
C ASN A 205 24.76 5.32 -6.40
N MET A 206 24.05 6.44 -6.48
CA MET A 206 23.57 7.02 -7.73
C MET A 206 23.91 8.51 -7.81
N SER A 207 24.03 9.04 -9.03
CA SER A 207 24.04 10.50 -9.23
C SER A 207 22.63 11.07 -8.96
N GLU A 208 22.53 12.35 -8.62
CA GLU A 208 21.24 13.02 -8.36
C GLU A 208 20.26 12.89 -9.55
N SER A 209 20.75 13.07 -10.77
CA SER A 209 19.93 12.95 -11.98
C SER A 209 19.42 11.52 -12.17
N ALA A 210 20.31 10.53 -12.04
CA ALA A 210 19.94 9.12 -12.16
C ALA A 210 18.96 8.70 -11.05
N PHE A 211 19.18 9.16 -9.81
CA PHE A 211 18.28 8.89 -8.69
C PHE A 211 16.92 9.57 -8.88
N SER A 212 16.84 10.80 -9.33
CA SER A 212 15.58 11.50 -9.59
C SER A 212 14.71 10.73 -10.59
N HIS A 213 15.29 10.29 -11.70
CA HIS A 213 14.62 9.44 -12.69
C HIS A 213 14.22 8.08 -12.13
N PHE A 214 15.14 7.42 -11.44
CA PHE A 214 14.92 6.12 -10.82
C PHE A 214 13.79 6.20 -9.78
N PHE A 215 13.84 7.19 -8.87
CA PHE A 215 12.85 7.38 -7.83
C PHE A 215 11.45 7.61 -8.42
N LYS A 216 11.33 8.57 -9.37
CA LYS A 216 10.05 8.83 -10.05
C LYS A 216 9.53 7.61 -10.80
N LYS A 217 10.41 6.84 -11.47
CA LYS A 217 10.01 5.60 -12.17
C LYS A 217 9.51 4.53 -11.20
N LYS A 218 10.03 4.48 -9.96
CA LYS A 218 9.69 3.44 -8.97
C LYS A 218 8.52 3.84 -8.05
N THR A 219 8.34 5.13 -7.74
CA THR A 219 7.30 5.62 -6.83
C THR A 219 6.15 6.33 -7.54
N GLY A 220 6.23 6.52 -8.86
CA GLY A 220 5.27 7.28 -9.64
C GLY A 220 5.35 8.81 -9.44
N ILE A 221 5.97 9.29 -8.38
CA ILE A 221 6.04 10.71 -8.00
C ILE A 221 7.49 11.17 -7.83
N SER A 222 7.70 12.50 -7.90
CA SER A 222 9.04 13.04 -7.68
C SER A 222 9.46 12.90 -6.22
N PHE A 223 10.79 12.83 -5.97
CA PHE A 223 11.38 12.84 -4.62
C PHE A 223 10.82 13.97 -3.74
N ILE A 224 10.77 15.21 -4.25
CA ILE A 224 10.24 16.36 -3.51
C ILE A 224 8.76 16.17 -3.18
N THR A 225 7.99 15.62 -4.10
CA THR A 225 6.58 15.33 -3.90
C THR A 225 6.39 14.27 -2.79
N TYR A 226 7.20 13.23 -2.80
CA TYR A 226 7.19 12.17 -1.79
C TYR A 226 7.50 12.71 -0.39
N VAL A 227 8.61 13.47 -0.24
CA VAL A 227 8.97 14.11 1.04
C VAL A 227 7.86 15.02 1.55
N ASN A 228 7.27 15.83 0.66
CA ASN A 228 6.18 16.75 1.04
C ASN A 228 4.92 16.00 1.46
N ASN A 229 4.60 14.86 0.84
CA ASN A 229 3.45 14.04 1.24
C ASN A 229 3.61 13.52 2.68
N LEU A 230 4.77 12.95 3.00
CA LEU A 230 5.06 12.46 4.34
C LEU A 230 4.99 13.59 5.40
N ARG A 231 5.52 14.77 5.07
CA ARG A 231 5.46 15.95 5.94
C ARG A 231 4.03 16.46 6.16
N VAL A 232 3.21 16.43 5.12
CA VAL A 232 1.78 16.80 5.24
C VAL A 232 1.03 15.78 6.07
N ALA A 233 1.26 14.48 5.89
CA ALA A 233 0.68 13.44 6.75
C ALA A 233 1.01 13.67 8.22
N LYS A 234 2.30 13.90 8.53
CA LYS A 234 2.73 14.24 9.90
C LYS A 234 2.08 15.52 10.43
N ALA A 235 1.89 16.53 9.58
CA ALA A 235 1.20 17.76 9.97
C ALA A 235 -0.28 17.49 10.29
N CYS A 236 -0.96 16.62 9.56
CA CYS A 236 -2.34 16.22 9.85
C CYS A 236 -2.44 15.57 11.24
N ASP A 237 -1.52 14.66 11.58
CA ASP A 237 -1.46 14.02 12.90
C ASP A 237 -1.30 15.05 14.03
N LEU A 238 -0.36 16.00 13.86
CA LEU A 238 -0.12 17.05 14.86
C LEU A 238 -1.29 18.05 14.97
N LEU A 239 -1.95 18.36 13.85
CA LEU A 239 -3.15 19.20 13.84
C LEU A 239 -4.32 18.54 14.58
N ALA A 240 -4.45 17.23 14.50
CA ALA A 240 -5.50 16.45 15.14
C ALA A 240 -5.22 16.18 16.63
N SER A 241 -3.95 15.95 17.00
CA SER A 241 -3.59 15.44 18.33
C SER A 241 -3.00 16.49 19.28
N THR A 242 -2.70 17.72 18.79
CA THR A 242 -2.04 18.76 19.61
C THR A 242 -2.69 20.13 19.46
N SER A 243 -2.39 21.01 20.43
CA SER A 243 -2.76 22.43 20.38
C SER A 243 -1.70 23.34 19.72
N LEU A 244 -0.64 22.77 19.14
CA LEU A 244 0.43 23.53 18.47
C LEU A 244 -0.12 24.42 17.38
N SER A 245 0.40 25.62 17.22
CA SER A 245 0.03 26.50 16.12
C SER A 245 0.45 25.91 14.78
N ALA A 246 -0.20 26.33 13.69
CA ALA A 246 0.22 25.93 12.34
C ALA A 246 1.65 26.34 12.01
N SER A 247 2.21 27.34 12.69
CA SER A 247 3.61 27.76 12.53
C SER A 247 4.56 26.78 13.22
N GLU A 248 4.27 26.35 14.42
CA GLU A 248 5.07 25.33 15.14
C GLU A 248 5.04 24.01 14.37
N ILE A 249 3.85 23.55 13.97
CA ILE A 249 3.67 22.32 13.17
C ILE A 249 4.46 22.38 11.84
N CYS A 250 4.48 23.54 11.20
CA CYS A 250 5.29 23.72 9.97
C CYS A 250 6.75 23.33 10.20
N TYR A 251 7.37 23.82 11.26
CA TYR A 251 8.77 23.53 11.57
C TYR A 251 8.97 22.13 12.12
N ASP A 252 8.07 21.65 12.96
CA ASP A 252 8.10 20.30 13.53
C ASP A 252 7.93 19.20 12.47
N CYS A 253 7.31 19.54 11.33
CA CYS A 253 7.21 18.64 10.17
C CYS A 253 8.34 18.81 9.15
N GLY A 254 9.38 19.58 9.48
CA GLY A 254 10.56 19.75 8.62
C GLY A 254 10.36 20.73 7.45
N PHE A 255 9.31 21.55 7.44
CA PHE A 255 9.19 22.65 6.48
C PHE A 255 9.99 23.85 6.95
N ASN A 256 10.73 24.50 6.04
CA ASN A 256 11.55 25.66 6.33
C ASN A 256 10.81 26.99 6.15
N ASN A 257 9.59 26.97 5.60
CA ASN A 257 8.85 28.16 5.23
C ASN A 257 7.35 27.94 5.36
N LYS A 258 6.70 28.77 6.20
CA LYS A 258 5.27 28.69 6.49
C LYS A 258 4.38 28.88 5.24
N SER A 259 4.72 29.83 4.37
CA SER A 259 3.93 30.06 3.16
C SER A 259 3.97 28.85 2.22
N ASN A 260 5.15 28.22 2.08
CA ASN A 260 5.32 27.01 1.29
C ASN A 260 4.58 25.84 1.92
N PHE A 261 4.63 25.68 3.25
CA PHE A 261 3.86 24.68 3.98
C PHE A 261 2.36 24.82 3.74
N ILE A 262 1.80 26.02 3.96
CA ILE A 262 0.35 26.27 3.75
C ILE A 262 -0.03 25.95 2.30
N ARG A 263 0.74 26.42 1.33
CA ARG A 263 0.48 26.17 -0.10
C ARG A 263 0.47 24.68 -0.45
N ILE A 264 1.45 23.91 0.07
CA ILE A 264 1.55 22.47 -0.18
C ILE A 264 0.43 21.74 0.54
N PHE A 265 0.16 22.06 1.81
CA PHE A 265 -0.91 21.48 2.60
C PHE A 265 -2.28 21.70 1.94
N THR A 266 -2.58 22.97 1.59
CA THR A 266 -3.86 23.31 0.95
C THR A 266 -4.03 22.61 -0.40
N LYS A 267 -2.94 22.50 -1.18
CA LYS A 267 -2.98 21.75 -2.44
C LYS A 267 -3.31 20.27 -2.24
N ARG A 268 -2.93 19.68 -1.11
CA ARG A 268 -3.10 18.26 -0.81
C ARG A 268 -4.42 17.94 -0.12
N LYS A 269 -4.86 18.80 0.79
CA LYS A 269 -6.05 18.57 1.62
C LYS A 269 -7.26 19.40 1.19
N ASN A 270 -7.14 20.23 0.15
CA ASN A 270 -8.16 21.18 -0.31
C ASN A 270 -8.67 22.15 0.78
N MET A 271 -7.93 22.28 1.87
CA MET A 271 -8.22 23.19 3.00
C MET A 271 -6.91 23.62 3.66
N THR A 272 -6.91 24.78 4.32
CA THR A 272 -5.76 25.26 5.07
C THR A 272 -5.53 24.41 6.34
N PRO A 273 -4.33 24.43 6.95
CA PRO A 273 -4.09 23.71 8.21
C PRO A 273 -5.07 24.07 9.34
N ILE A 274 -5.50 25.34 9.41
CA ILE A 274 -6.45 25.81 10.44
C ILE A 274 -7.85 25.25 10.14
N GLU A 275 -8.30 25.31 8.90
CA GLU A 275 -9.59 24.73 8.47
C GLU A 275 -9.61 23.22 8.72
N TYR A 276 -8.50 22.52 8.42
CA TYR A 276 -8.36 21.09 8.68
C TYR A 276 -8.51 20.77 10.18
N ARG A 277 -7.84 21.51 11.06
CA ARG A 277 -7.99 21.36 12.52
C ARG A 277 -9.43 21.54 12.95
N ASN A 278 -10.08 22.61 12.51
CA ASN A 278 -11.46 22.88 12.87
C ASN A 278 -12.40 21.77 12.38
N TYR A 279 -12.17 21.25 11.18
CA TYR A 279 -12.92 20.14 10.61
C TYR A 279 -12.77 18.86 11.47
N ILE A 280 -11.56 18.48 11.83
CA ILE A 280 -11.31 17.30 12.68
C ILE A 280 -11.92 17.50 14.08
N THR A 281 -11.77 18.68 14.68
CA THR A 281 -12.37 18.98 15.99
C THR A 281 -13.88 18.84 15.95
N GLN A 282 -14.55 19.30 14.88
CA GLN A 282 -15.99 19.15 14.71
C GLN A 282 -16.42 17.69 14.53
N LEU A 283 -15.60 16.87 13.87
CA LEU A 283 -15.87 15.43 13.74
C LEU A 283 -15.76 14.72 15.10
N LEU A 284 -14.77 15.06 15.92
CA LEU A 284 -14.55 14.45 17.24
C LEU A 284 -15.63 14.82 18.26
N ILE A 285 -16.32 15.96 18.09
CA ILE A 285 -17.44 16.37 18.96
C ILE A 285 -18.75 15.63 18.60
N LYS A 286 -18.81 14.99 17.43
CA LYS A 286 -20.01 14.25 16.96
C LYS A 286 -20.02 12.77 17.34
N TYR A 287 -19.00 12.27 17.99
CA TYR A 287 -18.87 10.91 18.50
C TYR A 287 -18.52 10.94 19.99
#